data_daf3d49d335798215990f4e1513db3e9
#
_entry.id   daf3d49d335798215990f4e1513db3e9
#
_cell.length_a   1.000
_cell.length_b   1.000
_cell.length_c   1.000
_cell.angle_alpha   90.00
_cell.angle_beta   90.00
_cell.angle_gamma   90.00
#
_symmetry.space_group_name_H-M   'P 1'
#
loop_
_entity.id
_entity.type
_entity.pdbx_description
1 polymer ?
#
loop_
_entity_poly.entity_id
_entity_poly.type
_entity_poly.pdbx_seq_one_letter_code
_entity_poly.pdbx_strand_id
1 'polypeptide(L)'
;MKIINPEVNLMHSSHVPNESLTSNGIAVIGLAGQFPGAENAQRFWENLVSGVSGVTDVEVGKRRSSLPTHPNYVAKTAVVKNGDFFDAKFFGIYPKQAVDLDPQHRRFLEV
;
A
#
# COMPACT_ATOMS: atom_id res chain seq x y z
N MET A 1 -9.93 1.77 19.00
CA MET A 1 -8.58 1.59 19.54
C MET A 1 -7.79 2.84 19.18
N LYS A 2 -7.45 3.65 20.18
CA LYS A 2 -6.91 5.01 19.99
C LYS A 2 -5.39 4.87 19.84
N ILE A 3 -4.85 5.10 18.66
CA ILE A 3 -3.40 5.11 18.46
C ILE A 3 -2.93 6.53 18.73
N ILE A 4 -2.21 6.69 19.83
CA ILE A 4 -1.54 7.94 20.20
C ILE A 4 -0.20 7.95 19.51
N ASN A 5 0.04 8.97 18.72
CA ASN A 5 1.27 9.17 17.96
C ASN A 5 2.32 9.84 18.85
N PRO A 6 3.56 9.31 18.97
CA PRO A 6 4.64 10.03 19.61
C PRO A 6 5.25 11.06 18.66
N GLU A 7 5.54 12.20 19.21
CA GLU A 7 6.03 13.44 18.66
C GLU A 7 7.14 13.28 17.60
N VAL A 8 6.86 13.76 16.39
CA VAL A 8 7.91 14.14 15.45
C VAL A 8 8.20 15.62 15.68
N ASN A 9 9.25 15.88 16.43
CA ASN A 9 9.76 17.22 16.69
C ASN A 9 10.49 17.73 15.42
N LEU A 10 9.75 18.35 14.51
CA LEU A 10 10.30 19.06 13.37
C LEU A 10 10.45 20.54 13.73
N MET A 11 11.58 20.86 14.33
CA MET A 11 12.07 22.24 14.36
C MET A 11 12.48 22.67 12.94
N HIS A 12 11.60 23.32 12.24
CA HIS A 12 11.96 24.33 11.26
C HIS A 12 10.93 25.44 11.30
N SER A 13 11.23 26.45 12.11
CA SER A 13 10.55 27.72 12.08
C SER A 13 10.92 28.45 10.79
N SER A 14 10.18 28.24 9.73
CA SER A 14 10.08 29.16 8.62
C SER A 14 8.75 29.89 8.79
N HIS A 15 8.86 31.19 9.06
CA HIS A 15 7.78 32.16 9.11
C HIS A 15 6.97 32.08 7.81
N VAL A 16 5.88 31.34 7.83
CA VAL A 16 4.88 31.35 6.75
C VAL A 16 4.04 32.61 6.98
N PRO A 17 3.97 33.54 6.01
CA PRO A 17 3.08 34.69 6.14
C PRO A 17 1.66 34.17 6.38
N ASN A 18 0.96 34.78 7.32
CA ASN A 18 -0.43 34.51 7.64
C ASN A 18 -1.32 34.95 6.48
N GLU A 19 -1.28 34.22 5.36
CA GLU A 19 -2.31 34.33 4.34
C GLU A 19 -3.58 33.73 4.93
N SER A 20 -4.62 34.54 5.03
CA SER A 20 -5.94 34.16 5.47
C SER A 20 -6.34 32.83 4.78
N LEU A 21 -6.31 31.76 5.54
CA LEU A 21 -6.81 30.46 5.10
C LEU A 21 -8.27 30.65 4.71
N THR A 22 -8.53 30.83 3.41
CA THR A 22 -9.88 30.82 2.88
C THR A 22 -10.52 29.50 3.29
N SER A 23 -11.71 29.56 3.85
CA SER A 23 -12.42 28.52 4.59
C SER A 23 -12.80 27.25 3.80
N ASN A 24 -12.17 26.98 2.68
CA ASN A 24 -12.50 25.86 1.76
C ASN A 24 -11.42 24.79 1.70
N GLY A 25 -10.55 24.67 2.69
CA GLY A 25 -9.57 23.59 2.77
C GLY A 25 -10.22 22.25 3.09
N ILE A 26 -9.84 21.20 2.36
CA ILE A 26 -10.22 19.81 2.65
C ILE A 26 -9.12 19.20 3.51
N ALA A 27 -9.45 18.71 4.69
CA ALA A 27 -8.52 18.04 5.57
C ALA A 27 -8.47 16.54 5.27
N VAL A 28 -7.27 15.97 5.08
CA VAL A 28 -7.06 14.53 5.08
C VAL A 28 -6.95 14.08 6.53
N ILE A 29 -7.95 13.34 7.02
CA ILE A 29 -8.06 12.92 8.42
C ILE A 29 -7.64 11.47 8.67
N GLY A 30 -7.30 10.74 7.61
CA GLY A 30 -6.83 9.36 7.70
C GLY A 30 -6.20 8.89 6.41
N LEU A 31 -5.31 7.94 6.53
CA LEU A 31 -4.64 7.27 5.43
C LEU A 31 -4.42 5.82 5.84
N ALA A 32 -4.89 4.89 5.01
CA ALA A 32 -4.62 3.47 5.17
C ALA A 32 -4.19 2.88 3.83
N GLY A 33 -3.41 1.79 3.87
CA GLY A 33 -2.96 1.13 2.66
C GLY A 33 -2.02 -0.03 2.96
N GLN A 34 -1.96 -0.97 2.01
CA GLN A 34 -0.96 -2.03 1.96
C GLN A 34 -0.13 -1.85 0.70
N PHE A 35 1.19 -1.91 0.84
CA PHE A 35 2.11 -1.59 -0.24
C PHE A 35 3.12 -2.72 -0.44
N PRO A 36 3.64 -2.91 -1.66
CA PRO A 36 4.75 -3.83 -1.87
C PRO A 36 5.95 -3.47 -0.97
N GLY A 37 6.40 -4.43 -0.17
CA GLY A 37 7.50 -4.22 0.77
C GLY A 37 7.16 -3.42 2.04
N ALA A 38 5.88 -3.02 2.22
CA ALA A 38 5.45 -2.28 3.40
C ALA A 38 4.04 -2.69 3.87
N GLU A 39 3.88 -2.93 5.15
CA GLU A 39 2.62 -3.40 5.73
C GLU A 39 1.63 -2.26 6.04
N ASN A 40 2.10 -1.03 6.05
CA ASN A 40 1.31 0.17 6.33
C ASN A 40 1.94 1.42 5.71
N ALA A 41 1.23 2.53 5.75
CA ALA A 41 1.67 3.80 5.18
C ALA A 41 2.96 4.34 5.82
N GLN A 42 3.13 4.16 7.13
CA GLN A 42 4.35 4.59 7.82
C GLN A 42 5.58 3.83 7.32
N ARG A 43 5.49 2.50 7.25
CA ARG A 43 6.58 1.67 6.73
C ARG A 43 6.88 1.96 5.26
N PHE A 44 5.85 2.26 4.47
CA PHE A 44 6.03 2.69 3.09
C PHE A 44 6.82 4.00 3.01
N TRP A 45 6.49 4.98 3.85
CA TRP A 45 7.23 6.23 3.93
C TRP A 45 8.69 6.04 4.32
N GLU A 46 8.96 5.23 5.35
CA GLU A 46 10.32 4.88 5.78
C GLU A 46 11.13 4.25 4.64
N ASN A 47 10.53 3.35 3.87
CA ASN A 47 11.14 2.74 2.70
C ASN A 47 11.48 3.79 1.64
N LEU A 48 10.57 4.73 1.35
CA LEU A 48 10.81 5.82 0.40
C LEU A 48 11.99 6.70 0.82
N VAL A 49 11.99 7.13 2.08
CA VAL A 49 13.08 7.97 2.63
C VAL A 49 14.43 7.24 2.59
N SER A 50 14.42 5.94 2.83
CA SER A 50 15.64 5.10 2.83
C SER A 50 16.02 4.59 1.43
N GLY A 51 15.27 4.92 0.38
CA GLY A 51 15.53 4.46 -0.99
C GLY A 51 15.29 2.95 -1.19
N VAL A 52 14.50 2.31 -0.31
CA VAL A 52 14.17 0.89 -0.41
C VAL A 52 13.04 0.67 -1.41
N SER A 53 13.30 -0.13 -2.44
CA SER A 53 12.32 -0.47 -3.46
C SER A 53 11.48 -1.67 -3.07
N GLY A 54 10.14 -1.57 -3.20
CA GLY A 54 9.22 -2.70 -3.10
C GLY A 54 9.10 -3.52 -4.40
N VAL A 55 9.83 -3.14 -5.46
CA VAL A 55 9.85 -3.87 -6.74
C VAL A 55 10.94 -4.93 -6.69
N THR A 56 10.58 -6.16 -7.01
CA THR A 56 11.47 -7.33 -7.00
C THR A 56 11.50 -8.02 -8.35
N ASP A 57 12.47 -8.89 -8.55
CA ASP A 57 12.51 -9.75 -9.74
C ASP A 57 11.37 -10.78 -9.71
N VAL A 58 10.82 -11.08 -10.89
CA VAL A 58 9.81 -12.14 -11.03
C VAL A 58 10.49 -13.48 -10.83
N GLU A 59 10.10 -14.23 -9.80
CA GLU A 59 10.54 -15.61 -9.63
C GLU A 59 9.95 -16.49 -10.73
N VAL A 60 10.81 -16.95 -11.62
CA VAL A 60 10.47 -17.91 -12.67
C VAL A 60 10.00 -19.21 -12.01
N GLY A 61 8.80 -19.66 -12.33
CA GLY A 61 8.25 -20.94 -11.84
C GLY A 61 7.07 -20.84 -10.88
N LYS A 62 6.84 -19.69 -10.20
CA LYS A 62 5.69 -19.57 -9.27
C LYS A 62 4.40 -19.05 -9.93
N ARG A 63 4.47 -18.32 -11.03
CA ARG A 63 3.29 -17.71 -11.69
C ARG A 63 3.15 -17.95 -13.18
N ARG A 64 4.22 -18.33 -13.89
CA ARG A 64 4.19 -18.67 -15.33
C ARG A 64 5.26 -19.66 -15.66
N SER A 65 4.90 -20.69 -16.41
CA SER A 65 5.83 -21.70 -16.93
C SER A 65 6.81 -21.15 -17.98
N SER A 66 6.55 -19.98 -18.53
CA SER A 66 7.45 -19.29 -19.46
C SER A 66 7.30 -17.77 -19.34
N LEU A 67 8.39 -17.06 -19.12
CA LEU A 67 8.43 -15.61 -19.30
C LEU A 67 8.50 -15.28 -20.79
N PRO A 68 7.92 -14.14 -21.22
CA PRO A 68 8.11 -13.68 -22.59
C PRO A 68 9.59 -13.51 -22.92
N THR A 69 10.01 -13.96 -24.08
CA THR A 69 11.39 -13.84 -24.57
C THR A 69 11.67 -12.53 -25.31
N HIS A 70 10.73 -11.60 -25.26
CA HIS A 70 10.89 -10.32 -25.95
C HIS A 70 12.05 -9.52 -25.34
N PRO A 71 12.98 -8.96 -26.15
CA PRO A 71 14.19 -8.28 -25.66
C PRO A 71 13.92 -7.07 -24.75
N ASN A 72 12.74 -6.46 -24.86
CA ASN A 72 12.32 -5.32 -24.01
C ASN A 72 11.44 -5.77 -22.82
N TYR A 73 11.34 -7.06 -22.52
CA TYR A 73 10.57 -7.52 -21.37
C TYR A 73 11.34 -7.29 -20.06
N VAL A 74 10.74 -6.55 -19.16
CA VAL A 74 11.29 -6.29 -17.83
C VAL A 74 10.66 -7.26 -16.83
N ALA A 75 11.43 -8.22 -16.34
CA ALA A 75 11.00 -9.25 -15.40
C ALA A 75 10.94 -8.70 -13.95
N LYS A 76 10.18 -7.65 -13.73
CA LYS A 76 10.00 -7.01 -12.43
C LYS A 76 8.54 -7.05 -12.00
N THR A 77 8.29 -7.17 -10.71
CA THR A 77 6.95 -7.14 -10.13
C THR A 77 6.95 -6.46 -8.78
N ALA A 78 5.80 -5.94 -8.40
CA ALA A 78 5.56 -5.41 -7.07
C ALA A 78 4.39 -6.19 -6.44
N VAL A 79 4.65 -6.93 -5.38
CA VAL A 79 3.68 -7.85 -4.76
C VAL A 79 3.42 -7.43 -3.32
N VAL A 80 2.16 -7.28 -2.97
CA VAL A 80 1.73 -7.08 -1.58
C VAL A 80 1.81 -8.42 -0.86
N LYS A 81 2.43 -8.41 0.31
CA LYS A 81 2.55 -9.59 1.17
C LYS A 81 1.15 -10.12 1.54
N ASN A 82 1.01 -11.44 1.56
CA ASN A 82 -0.25 -12.11 1.89
C ASN A 82 -1.43 -11.73 0.96
N GLY A 83 -1.15 -11.36 -0.28
CA GLY A 83 -2.16 -10.98 -1.29
C GLY A 83 -3.23 -12.02 -1.55
N ASP A 84 -2.95 -13.29 -1.26
CA ASP A 84 -3.86 -14.41 -1.48
C ASP A 84 -4.75 -14.72 -0.27
N PHE A 85 -4.47 -14.14 0.91
CA PHE A 85 -5.29 -14.33 2.12
C PHE A 85 -6.43 -13.32 2.17
N PHE A 86 -7.61 -13.80 2.57
CA PHE A 86 -8.80 -12.96 2.75
C PHE A 86 -9.76 -13.64 3.73
N ASP A 87 -10.19 -12.92 4.77
CA ASP A 87 -11.18 -13.44 5.72
C ASP A 87 -12.61 -13.24 5.19
N ALA A 88 -13.00 -14.10 4.26
CA ALA A 88 -14.33 -14.05 3.66
C ALA A 88 -15.46 -14.16 4.71
N LYS A 89 -15.23 -14.90 5.79
CA LYS A 89 -16.23 -15.07 6.87
C LYS A 89 -16.45 -13.76 7.62
N PHE A 90 -15.39 -13.02 7.93
CA PHE A 90 -15.49 -11.73 8.59
C PHE A 90 -16.34 -10.75 7.78
N PHE A 91 -16.16 -10.74 6.45
CA PHE A 91 -16.93 -9.88 5.54
C PHE A 91 -18.30 -10.44 5.12
N GLY A 92 -18.73 -11.60 5.67
CA GLY A 92 -20.00 -12.21 5.33
C GLY A 92 -20.09 -12.74 3.88
N ILE A 93 -18.93 -13.01 3.25
CA ILE A 93 -18.82 -13.48 1.87
C ILE A 93 -18.69 -15.00 1.87
N TYR A 94 -19.49 -15.68 1.05
CA TYR A 94 -19.37 -17.13 0.91
C TYR A 94 -18.03 -17.52 0.28
N PRO A 95 -17.37 -18.61 0.73
CA PRO A 95 -16.07 -19.03 0.21
C PRO A 95 -16.00 -19.15 -1.31
N LYS A 96 -17.05 -19.66 -1.95
CA LYS A 96 -17.14 -19.75 -3.41
C LYS A 96 -17.10 -18.37 -4.08
N GLN A 97 -17.84 -17.41 -3.52
CA GLN A 97 -17.83 -16.04 -4.04
C GLN A 97 -16.49 -15.35 -3.81
N ALA A 98 -15.83 -15.62 -2.67
CA ALA A 98 -14.53 -15.06 -2.36
C ALA A 98 -13.44 -15.49 -3.36
N VAL A 99 -13.52 -16.69 -3.90
CA VAL A 99 -12.60 -17.19 -4.95
C VAL A 99 -12.79 -16.43 -6.26
N ASP A 100 -14.05 -16.11 -6.60
CA ASP A 100 -14.40 -15.41 -7.84
C ASP A 100 -14.20 -13.89 -7.75
N LEU A 101 -14.06 -13.34 -6.53
CA LEU A 101 -13.80 -11.93 -6.29
C LEU A 101 -12.39 -11.53 -6.75
N ASP A 102 -12.31 -10.42 -7.49
CA ASP A 102 -11.03 -9.84 -7.87
C ASP A 102 -10.16 -9.58 -6.62
N PRO A 103 -8.88 -9.96 -6.63
CA PRO A 103 -7.96 -9.69 -5.52
C PRO A 103 -7.93 -8.24 -5.07
N GLN A 104 -8.10 -7.28 -5.98
CA GLN A 104 -8.12 -5.85 -5.66
C GLN A 104 -9.35 -5.50 -4.80
N HIS A 105 -10.52 -6.05 -5.12
CA HIS A 105 -11.73 -5.84 -4.31
C HIS A 105 -11.58 -6.41 -2.91
N ARG A 106 -10.99 -7.60 -2.77
CA ARG A 106 -10.72 -8.20 -1.46
C ARG A 106 -9.80 -7.32 -0.62
N ARG A 107 -8.74 -6.80 -1.23
CA ARG A 107 -7.80 -5.90 -0.56
C ARG A 107 -8.42 -4.57 -0.16
N PHE A 108 -9.28 -4.02 -1.00
CA PHE A 108 -9.98 -2.78 -0.68
C PHE A 108 -10.89 -2.90 0.54
N LEU A 109 -11.49 -4.08 0.76
CA LEU A 109 -12.30 -4.34 1.95
C LEU A 109 -11.48 -4.40 3.25
N GLU A 110 -10.20 -4.79 3.17
CA GLU A 110 -9.31 -4.96 4.33
C GLU A 110 -8.58 -3.67 4.75
N VAL A 111 -8.61 -2.64 3.94
CA VAL A 111 -7.95 -1.34 4.15
C VAL A 111 -8.95 -0.30 4.64
#